data_a74068eeac0a456b179700c2e4ca846d
#
_entry.id   a74068eeac0a456b179700c2e4ca846d
#
_cell.length_a   1.000
_cell.length_b   1.000
_cell.length_c   1.000
_cell.angle_alpha   90.00
_cell.angle_beta   90.00
_cell.angle_gamma   90.00
#
_symmetry.space_group_name_H-M   'P 1'
#
loop_
_entity.id
_entity.type
_entity.pdbx_description
1 polymer ?
#
loop_
_entity_poly.entity_id
_entity_poly.type
_entity_poly.pdbx_seq_one_letter_code
_entity_poly.pdbx_strand_id
1 'polypeptide(L)'
;MKTIGIICEYNPFHNGHAYQLHTLAQQHPDTLRICIMSGSFVQRGEPAIFSKFDRARWAVLGGADIIIELPTIYSTGSAQLFGTGAVRMVKALAIDALSFGSETADLNALINIAKHMDCESTQAQLRTYINEGMSYGTAFRKALHTEILNTPNALLGLEYIRAGLAYNPKLQYIPILRTSNHHEESITNELPSGTALRQLITSAGNLSYQSITSTGNLSSQCITSTGNLSSQLQSTIPPSIASDMIQVVDNGNYVNYNRYHDMVHSLSRRTTPKELDKFGDFNEGIEHLWSKAAQQSSWTAATEEIKSKRYTYARLQRMGAYLTLGITKDVLQNAMEEGPQYARLLAFNDRGRQWLRNKYEIPLIQKWAKAPNELSTLGQTMHHIDTLATDIQALCFHNESNRIGHKDYTYTPQYIK
;
A
#
# COMPACT_ATOMS: atom_id res chain seq x y z
N MET A 1 -5.43 -27.49 -5.73
CA MET A 1 -4.89 -26.50 -6.67
C MET A 1 -3.88 -25.70 -5.88
N LYS A 2 -2.62 -25.64 -6.30
CA LYS A 2 -1.58 -24.86 -5.60
C LYS A 2 -1.83 -23.37 -5.79
N THR A 3 -1.42 -22.57 -4.82
CA THR A 3 -1.66 -21.14 -4.76
C THR A 3 -0.37 -20.37 -4.50
N ILE A 4 -0.20 -19.23 -5.18
CA ILE A 4 0.89 -18.29 -4.95
C ILE A 4 0.29 -16.95 -4.55
N GLY A 5 0.62 -16.48 -3.34
CA GLY A 5 0.29 -15.16 -2.84
C GLY A 5 1.25 -14.12 -3.38
N ILE A 6 0.76 -12.93 -3.67
CA ILE A 6 1.55 -11.75 -4.02
C ILE A 6 1.08 -10.60 -3.13
N ILE A 7 1.96 -10.07 -2.28
CA ILE A 7 1.66 -8.87 -1.49
C ILE A 7 1.98 -7.65 -2.33
N CYS A 8 1.01 -6.75 -2.52
CA CYS A 8 1.13 -5.66 -3.48
C CYS A 8 0.33 -4.42 -3.08
N GLU A 9 0.68 -3.30 -3.69
CA GLU A 9 -0.08 -2.04 -3.60
C GLU A 9 -0.75 -1.68 -4.92
N TYR A 10 -0.07 -1.98 -6.04
CA TYR A 10 -0.50 -1.60 -7.40
C TYR A 10 -0.91 -0.11 -7.49
N ASN A 11 -0.03 0.76 -7.07
CA ASN A 11 -0.27 2.19 -6.91
C ASN A 11 0.55 3.06 -7.89
N PRO A 12 0.15 3.12 -9.21
CA PRO A 12 -0.81 2.28 -9.90
C PRO A 12 -0.24 0.93 -10.39
N PHE A 13 -1.09 0.08 -11.00
CA PHE A 13 -0.66 -1.11 -11.73
C PHE A 13 0.14 -0.71 -12.97
N HIS A 14 1.26 -1.39 -13.28
CA HIS A 14 2.14 -1.08 -14.40
C HIS A 14 2.85 -2.32 -14.94
N ASN A 15 3.60 -2.18 -16.04
CA ASN A 15 4.29 -3.27 -16.73
C ASN A 15 5.18 -4.12 -15.81
N GLY A 16 5.85 -3.52 -14.82
CA GLY A 16 6.64 -4.27 -13.84
C GLY A 16 5.82 -5.25 -12.99
N HIS A 17 4.58 -4.89 -12.65
CA HIS A 17 3.65 -5.78 -11.95
C HIS A 17 3.12 -6.88 -12.87
N ALA A 18 2.79 -6.54 -14.11
CA ALA A 18 2.38 -7.51 -15.12
C ALA A 18 3.50 -8.52 -15.40
N TYR A 19 4.76 -8.06 -15.48
CA TYR A 19 5.92 -8.92 -15.64
C TYR A 19 6.02 -9.97 -14.52
N GLN A 20 5.86 -9.58 -13.25
CA GLN A 20 5.85 -10.52 -12.13
C GLN A 20 4.75 -11.57 -12.27
N LEU A 21 3.51 -11.14 -12.54
CA LEU A 21 2.37 -12.05 -12.71
C LEU A 21 2.55 -13.00 -13.89
N HIS A 22 3.08 -12.50 -15.01
CA HIS A 22 3.36 -13.28 -16.21
C HIS A 22 4.49 -14.31 -15.97
N THR A 23 5.58 -13.89 -15.34
CA THR A 23 6.69 -14.79 -14.96
C THR A 23 6.20 -15.94 -14.09
N LEU A 24 5.35 -15.64 -13.08
CA LEU A 24 4.75 -16.67 -12.24
C LEU A 24 3.82 -17.59 -13.04
N ALA A 25 3.07 -17.07 -14.00
CA ALA A 25 2.21 -17.88 -14.86
C ALA A 25 3.01 -18.85 -15.75
N GLN A 26 4.17 -18.41 -16.24
CA GLN A 26 5.06 -19.26 -17.07
C GLN A 26 5.77 -20.32 -16.21
N GLN A 27 6.31 -19.95 -15.06
CA GLN A 27 7.05 -20.86 -14.19
C GLN A 27 6.15 -21.84 -13.42
N HIS A 28 4.91 -21.43 -13.13
CA HIS A 28 3.94 -22.20 -12.33
C HIS A 28 2.54 -22.17 -12.98
N PRO A 29 2.33 -22.75 -14.17
CA PRO A 29 1.11 -22.60 -14.97
C PRO A 29 -0.16 -23.13 -14.27
N ASP A 30 -0.02 -24.16 -13.43
CA ASP A 30 -1.13 -24.80 -12.74
C ASP A 30 -1.47 -24.18 -11.38
N THR A 31 -0.85 -23.04 -11.03
CA THR A 31 -1.09 -22.35 -9.77
C THR A 31 -2.06 -21.17 -9.93
N LEU A 32 -2.79 -20.84 -8.86
CA LEU A 32 -3.53 -19.59 -8.76
C LEU A 32 -2.65 -18.47 -8.21
N ARG A 33 -2.79 -17.28 -8.78
CA ARG A 33 -2.12 -16.05 -8.35
C ARG A 33 -3.09 -15.21 -7.55
N ILE A 34 -2.90 -15.18 -6.24
CA ILE A 34 -3.76 -14.50 -5.27
C ILE A 34 -3.03 -13.25 -4.79
N CYS A 35 -3.52 -12.08 -5.17
CA CYS A 35 -2.95 -10.81 -4.72
C CYS A 35 -3.59 -10.36 -3.40
N ILE A 36 -2.76 -10.13 -2.38
CA ILE A 36 -3.15 -9.47 -1.13
C ILE A 36 -2.74 -8.00 -1.30
N MET A 37 -3.72 -7.16 -1.62
CA MET A 37 -3.51 -5.79 -2.08
C MET A 37 -3.92 -4.78 -1.02
N SER A 38 -3.06 -3.77 -0.78
CA SER A 38 -3.41 -2.62 0.04
C SER A 38 -4.74 -1.99 -0.42
N GLY A 39 -5.61 -1.70 0.52
CA GLY A 39 -6.90 -1.06 0.28
C GLY A 39 -6.77 0.39 -0.21
N SER A 40 -7.56 1.29 0.33
CA SER A 40 -7.59 2.70 -0.10
C SER A 40 -6.37 3.51 0.35
N PHE A 41 -5.59 3.02 1.33
CA PHE A 41 -4.32 3.59 1.78
C PHE A 41 -3.18 2.62 1.60
N VAL A 42 -1.98 3.15 1.35
CA VAL A 42 -0.76 2.40 1.07
C VAL A 42 0.27 2.54 2.19
N GLN A 43 1.31 1.72 2.16
CA GLN A 43 2.31 1.58 3.22
C GLN A 43 3.03 2.89 3.58
N ARG A 44 3.12 3.83 2.65
CA ARG A 44 3.68 5.16 2.91
C ARG A 44 2.77 6.08 3.72
N GLY A 45 1.55 5.68 4.06
CA GLY A 45 0.60 6.49 4.83
C GLY A 45 -0.14 7.53 4.00
N GLU A 46 -0.36 7.25 2.73
CA GLU A 46 -1.09 8.11 1.80
C GLU A 46 -2.24 7.35 1.15
N PRO A 47 -3.29 8.03 0.68
CA PRO A 47 -4.29 7.43 -0.19
C PRO A 47 -3.63 6.88 -1.45
N ALA A 48 -4.03 5.69 -1.90
CA ALA A 48 -3.64 5.21 -3.21
C ALA A 48 -4.20 6.13 -4.30
N ILE A 49 -3.44 6.31 -5.41
CA ILE A 49 -3.81 7.28 -6.46
C ILE A 49 -5.16 6.98 -7.11
N PHE A 50 -5.53 5.69 -7.23
CA PHE A 50 -6.81 5.22 -7.75
C PHE A 50 -7.56 4.40 -6.72
N SER A 51 -8.88 4.25 -6.92
CA SER A 51 -9.70 3.43 -6.04
C SER A 51 -9.19 1.99 -5.96
N LYS A 52 -9.39 1.33 -4.82
CA LYS A 52 -9.04 -0.09 -4.67
C LYS A 52 -9.80 -0.98 -5.66
N PHE A 53 -10.99 -0.57 -6.09
CA PHE A 53 -11.81 -1.31 -7.04
C PHE A 53 -11.23 -1.27 -8.45
N ASP A 54 -10.77 -0.11 -8.92
CA ASP A 54 -10.10 0.01 -10.21
C ASP A 54 -8.78 -0.76 -10.22
N ARG A 55 -7.97 -0.60 -9.16
CA ARG A 55 -6.70 -1.33 -9.01
C ARG A 55 -6.90 -2.85 -8.98
N ALA A 56 -7.95 -3.34 -8.31
CA ALA A 56 -8.29 -4.76 -8.28
C ALA A 56 -8.70 -5.29 -9.67
N ARG A 57 -9.51 -4.52 -10.41
CA ARG A 57 -9.89 -4.86 -11.78
C ARG A 57 -8.67 -4.94 -12.68
N TRP A 58 -7.79 -3.94 -12.64
CA TRP A 58 -6.56 -3.92 -13.43
C TRP A 58 -5.60 -5.06 -13.07
N ALA A 59 -5.52 -5.42 -11.81
CA ALA A 59 -4.69 -6.55 -11.39
C ALA A 59 -5.18 -7.88 -11.97
N VAL A 60 -6.50 -8.10 -12.04
CA VAL A 60 -7.05 -9.30 -12.70
C VAL A 60 -6.81 -9.26 -14.21
N LEU A 61 -7.06 -8.11 -14.89
CA LEU A 61 -6.73 -7.92 -16.30
C LEU A 61 -5.23 -8.09 -16.58
N GLY A 62 -4.38 -7.76 -15.61
CA GLY A 62 -2.93 -7.92 -15.67
C GLY A 62 -2.42 -9.33 -15.34
N GLY A 63 -3.32 -10.27 -15.04
CA GLY A 63 -2.97 -11.69 -14.88
C GLY A 63 -3.11 -12.26 -13.48
N ALA A 64 -3.64 -11.54 -12.49
CA ALA A 64 -4.02 -12.11 -11.20
C ALA A 64 -5.31 -12.91 -11.31
N ASP A 65 -5.51 -13.92 -10.46
CA ASP A 65 -6.71 -14.73 -10.45
C ASP A 65 -7.70 -14.28 -9.37
N ILE A 66 -7.20 -13.75 -8.25
CA ILE A 66 -8.00 -13.29 -7.10
C ILE A 66 -7.32 -12.09 -6.47
N ILE A 67 -8.11 -11.09 -6.07
CA ILE A 67 -7.65 -9.93 -5.32
C ILE A 67 -8.36 -9.87 -3.97
N ILE A 68 -7.57 -9.92 -2.91
CA ILE A 68 -8.00 -9.79 -1.51
C ILE A 68 -7.48 -8.46 -0.96
N GLU A 69 -8.30 -7.71 -0.26
CA GLU A 69 -7.90 -6.48 0.41
C GLU A 69 -7.09 -6.79 1.68
N LEU A 70 -5.92 -6.20 1.81
CA LEU A 70 -5.19 -6.13 3.08
C LEU A 70 -5.80 -5.02 3.92
N PRO A 71 -6.30 -5.29 5.14
CA PRO A 71 -6.90 -4.26 5.98
C PRO A 71 -5.98 -3.06 6.19
N THR A 72 -6.55 -1.87 6.19
CA THR A 72 -5.84 -0.58 6.20
C THR A 72 -4.86 -0.45 7.36
N ILE A 73 -5.19 -1.02 8.51
CA ILE A 73 -4.31 -1.03 9.66
C ILE A 73 -2.94 -1.67 9.39
N TYR A 74 -2.90 -2.69 8.55
CA TYR A 74 -1.65 -3.31 8.11
C TYR A 74 -1.07 -2.58 6.91
N SER A 75 -1.91 -2.19 5.95
CA SER A 75 -1.45 -1.54 4.72
C SER A 75 -0.80 -0.18 4.95
N THR A 76 -1.12 0.52 6.04
CA THR A 76 -0.47 1.77 6.48
C THR A 76 0.61 1.56 7.55
N GLY A 77 0.93 0.31 7.86
CA GLY A 77 1.86 -0.04 8.93
C GLY A 77 3.34 0.20 8.61
N SER A 78 4.19 0.06 9.63
CA SER A 78 5.62 -0.12 9.43
C SER A 78 5.88 -1.37 8.56
N ALA A 79 7.09 -1.52 8.01
CA ALA A 79 7.43 -2.71 7.21
C ALA A 79 7.16 -4.01 7.98
N GLN A 80 7.42 -4.02 9.29
CA GLN A 80 7.14 -5.16 10.16
C GLN A 80 5.65 -5.44 10.28
N LEU A 81 4.82 -4.43 10.59
CA LEU A 81 3.37 -4.60 10.74
C LEU A 81 2.72 -5.00 9.41
N PHE A 82 3.14 -4.35 8.32
CA PHE A 82 2.70 -4.65 6.96
C PHE A 82 3.02 -6.12 6.60
N GLY A 83 4.27 -6.54 6.78
CA GLY A 83 4.71 -7.90 6.51
C GLY A 83 4.01 -8.93 7.38
N THR A 84 3.89 -8.67 8.69
CA THR A 84 3.21 -9.57 9.63
C THR A 84 1.74 -9.76 9.28
N GLY A 85 1.00 -8.67 9.04
CA GLY A 85 -0.42 -8.75 8.69
C GLY A 85 -0.65 -9.49 7.37
N ALA A 86 0.15 -9.19 6.35
CA ALA A 86 0.04 -9.81 5.06
C ALA A 86 0.38 -11.32 5.08
N VAL A 87 1.44 -11.72 5.78
CA VAL A 87 1.82 -13.14 5.90
C VAL A 87 0.84 -13.93 6.76
N ARG A 88 0.29 -13.33 7.82
CA ARG A 88 -0.78 -13.99 8.60
C ARG A 88 -2.05 -14.15 7.76
N MET A 89 -2.34 -13.23 6.85
CA MET A 89 -3.45 -13.40 5.89
C MET A 89 -3.14 -14.53 4.88
N VAL A 90 -1.90 -14.63 4.38
CA VAL A 90 -1.44 -15.76 3.54
C VAL A 90 -1.70 -17.09 4.24
N LYS A 91 -1.34 -17.20 5.53
CA LYS A 91 -1.62 -18.37 6.35
C LYS A 91 -3.11 -18.65 6.49
N ALA A 92 -3.88 -17.65 6.92
CA ALA A 92 -5.31 -17.79 7.21
C ALA A 92 -6.13 -18.19 5.97
N LEU A 93 -5.64 -17.83 4.77
CA LEU A 93 -6.20 -18.21 3.48
C LEU A 93 -5.62 -19.51 2.90
N ALA A 94 -4.77 -20.21 3.65
CA ALA A 94 -4.11 -21.45 3.23
C ALA A 94 -3.39 -21.32 1.86
N ILE A 95 -2.68 -20.22 1.67
CA ILE A 95 -1.87 -19.96 0.47
C ILE A 95 -0.53 -20.68 0.63
N ASP A 96 -0.11 -21.45 -0.40
CA ASP A 96 1.04 -22.37 -0.33
C ASP A 96 2.40 -21.69 -0.44
N ALA A 97 2.50 -20.66 -1.28
CA ALA A 97 3.75 -19.95 -1.52
C ALA A 97 3.53 -18.44 -1.58
N LEU A 98 4.58 -17.67 -1.29
CA LEU A 98 4.59 -16.22 -1.37
C LEU A 98 5.63 -15.74 -2.37
N SER A 99 5.20 -14.97 -3.38
CA SER A 99 6.10 -14.30 -4.34
C SER A 99 6.23 -12.83 -4.03
N PHE A 100 7.44 -12.32 -4.14
CA PHE A 100 7.75 -10.89 -4.01
C PHE A 100 8.90 -10.49 -4.93
N GLY A 101 8.92 -9.21 -5.32
CA GLY A 101 10.05 -8.64 -6.06
C GLY A 101 11.26 -8.45 -5.15
N SER A 102 12.43 -8.84 -5.61
CA SER A 102 13.68 -8.72 -4.88
C SER A 102 14.80 -8.26 -5.80
N GLU A 103 15.76 -7.51 -5.28
CA GLU A 103 16.99 -7.13 -5.97
C GLU A 103 18.06 -8.24 -5.92
N THR A 104 17.83 -9.29 -5.13
CA THR A 104 18.65 -10.51 -5.08
C THR A 104 17.79 -11.75 -5.28
N ALA A 105 18.31 -12.71 -6.04
CA ALA A 105 17.69 -14.02 -6.21
C ALA A 105 18.15 -15.04 -5.13
N ASP A 106 19.13 -14.68 -4.29
CA ASP A 106 19.64 -15.58 -3.25
C ASP A 106 18.69 -15.67 -2.05
N LEU A 107 17.71 -16.58 -2.18
CA LEU A 107 16.74 -16.86 -1.13
C LEU A 107 17.39 -17.36 0.16
N ASN A 108 18.49 -18.13 0.08
CA ASN A 108 19.16 -18.64 1.27
C ASN A 108 19.81 -17.52 2.08
N ALA A 109 20.42 -16.54 1.41
CA ALA A 109 20.94 -15.34 2.06
C ALA A 109 19.82 -14.57 2.76
N LEU A 110 18.67 -14.36 2.09
CA LEU A 110 17.51 -13.67 2.67
C LEU A 110 16.97 -14.41 3.91
N ILE A 111 16.81 -15.73 3.83
CA ILE A 111 16.35 -16.55 4.97
C ILE A 111 17.34 -16.49 6.14
N ASN A 112 18.63 -16.57 5.86
CA ASN A 112 19.66 -16.47 6.92
C ASN A 112 19.64 -15.12 7.61
N ILE A 113 19.53 -14.03 6.87
CA ILE A 113 19.39 -12.68 7.45
C ILE A 113 18.13 -12.61 8.30
N ALA A 114 16.96 -13.05 7.77
CA ALA A 114 15.69 -13.01 8.48
C ALA A 114 15.74 -13.79 9.82
N LYS A 115 16.41 -14.95 9.87
CA LYS A 115 16.61 -15.71 11.12
C LYS A 115 17.42 -14.93 12.18
N HIS A 116 18.37 -14.11 11.75
CA HIS A 116 19.20 -13.33 12.67
C HIS A 116 18.53 -12.02 13.12
N MET A 117 17.46 -11.57 12.43
CA MET A 117 16.75 -10.33 12.80
C MET A 117 16.22 -10.35 14.24
N ASP A 118 15.75 -11.50 14.73
CA ASP A 118 15.17 -11.65 16.07
C ASP A 118 16.15 -12.21 17.11
N CYS A 119 17.41 -12.44 16.76
CA CYS A 119 18.43 -12.83 17.71
C CYS A 119 18.65 -11.74 18.77
N GLU A 120 18.84 -12.12 20.03
CA GLU A 120 18.99 -11.20 21.15
C GLU A 120 20.14 -10.17 20.92
N SER A 121 21.27 -10.63 20.38
CA SER A 121 22.41 -9.78 20.03
C SER A 121 22.06 -8.71 19.00
N THR A 122 21.35 -9.09 17.93
CA THR A 122 20.88 -8.16 16.87
C THR A 122 19.88 -7.15 17.43
N GLN A 123 18.94 -7.62 18.25
CA GLN A 123 17.94 -6.74 18.87
C GLN A 123 18.59 -5.76 19.88
N ALA A 124 19.61 -6.16 20.63
CA ALA A 124 20.35 -5.29 21.51
C ALA A 124 21.09 -4.20 20.71
N GLN A 125 21.80 -4.57 19.66
CA GLN A 125 22.49 -3.61 18.78
C GLN A 125 21.51 -2.66 18.09
N LEU A 126 20.36 -3.20 17.60
CA LEU A 126 19.29 -2.40 16.98
C LEU A 126 18.80 -1.30 17.95
N ARG A 127 18.51 -1.66 19.22
CA ARG A 127 18.08 -0.69 20.24
C ARG A 127 19.15 0.39 20.47
N THR A 128 20.41 0.00 20.54
CA THR A 128 21.54 0.95 20.69
C THR A 128 21.54 1.96 19.53
N TYR A 129 21.50 1.48 18.27
CA TYR A 129 21.53 2.35 17.11
C TYR A 129 20.28 3.24 16.95
N ILE A 130 19.10 2.74 17.35
CA ILE A 130 17.89 3.56 17.40
C ILE A 130 18.02 4.67 18.45
N ASN A 131 18.57 4.36 19.63
CA ASN A 131 18.82 5.35 20.69
C ASN A 131 19.85 6.41 20.26
N GLU A 132 20.81 6.04 19.39
CA GLU A 132 21.75 6.98 18.74
C GLU A 132 21.06 7.85 17.65
N GLY A 133 19.75 7.68 17.42
CA GLY A 133 18.96 8.48 16.47
C GLY A 133 18.95 7.96 15.04
N MET A 134 19.34 6.72 14.79
CA MET A 134 19.25 6.12 13.46
C MET A 134 17.81 5.72 13.12
N SER A 135 17.47 5.74 11.82
CA SER A 135 16.23 5.15 11.35
C SER A 135 16.27 3.61 11.50
N TYR A 136 15.09 2.99 11.66
CA TYR A 136 14.96 1.54 11.81
C TYR A 136 15.72 0.75 10.73
N GLY A 137 15.52 1.07 9.44
CA GLY A 137 16.22 0.39 8.35
C GLY A 137 17.73 0.55 8.39
N THR A 138 18.24 1.76 8.73
CA THR A 138 19.69 2.01 8.88
C THR A 138 20.26 1.26 10.08
N ALA A 139 19.54 1.26 11.19
CA ALA A 139 19.95 0.55 12.41
C ALA A 139 20.01 -0.98 12.20
N PHE A 140 18.99 -1.55 11.52
CA PHE A 140 18.97 -2.98 11.17
C PHE A 140 20.12 -3.36 10.24
N ARG A 141 20.35 -2.59 9.17
CA ARG A 141 21.47 -2.82 8.25
C ARG A 141 22.81 -2.87 8.99
N LYS A 142 23.00 -1.94 9.91
CA LYS A 142 24.23 -1.86 10.70
C LYS A 142 24.35 -3.05 11.68
N ALA A 143 23.26 -3.43 12.33
CA ALA A 143 23.22 -4.55 13.27
C ALA A 143 23.42 -5.92 12.59
N LEU A 144 22.96 -6.07 11.36
CA LEU A 144 23.07 -7.31 10.58
C LEU A 144 24.31 -7.36 9.68
N HIS A 145 25.12 -6.27 9.64
CA HIS A 145 26.29 -6.15 8.77
C HIS A 145 26.00 -6.52 7.32
N THR A 146 24.87 -6.07 6.75
CA THR A 146 24.44 -6.45 5.42
C THR A 146 24.11 -5.23 4.55
N GLU A 147 24.50 -5.28 3.27
CA GLU A 147 24.14 -4.28 2.26
C GLU A 147 22.83 -4.62 1.53
N ILE A 148 22.29 -5.82 1.70
CA ILE A 148 21.01 -6.27 1.07
C ILE A 148 19.85 -5.34 1.48
N LEU A 149 19.91 -4.73 2.66
CA LEU A 149 18.90 -3.80 3.18
C LEU A 149 18.96 -2.38 2.58
N ASN A 150 19.80 -2.14 1.58
CA ASN A 150 19.90 -0.81 0.95
C ASN A 150 18.68 -0.45 0.11
N THR A 151 17.84 -1.42 -0.24
CA THR A 151 16.66 -1.21 -1.08
C THR A 151 15.37 -1.45 -0.30
N PRO A 152 14.31 -0.66 -0.55
CA PRO A 152 13.03 -0.80 0.15
C PRO A 152 12.36 -2.17 -0.04
N ASN A 153 12.51 -2.80 -1.21
CA ASN A 153 11.91 -4.10 -1.46
C ASN A 153 12.62 -5.23 -0.72
N ALA A 154 13.96 -5.16 -0.60
CA ALA A 154 14.69 -6.14 0.19
C ALA A 154 14.26 -6.12 1.65
N LEU A 155 14.04 -4.94 2.24
CA LEU A 155 13.52 -4.84 3.61
C LEU A 155 12.13 -5.48 3.73
N LEU A 156 11.22 -5.21 2.80
CA LEU A 156 9.88 -5.84 2.81
C LEU A 156 9.98 -7.36 2.63
N GLY A 157 10.80 -7.84 1.69
CA GLY A 157 11.04 -9.26 1.48
C GLY A 157 11.56 -9.97 2.73
N LEU A 158 12.48 -9.33 3.46
CA LEU A 158 12.99 -9.84 4.73
C LEU A 158 11.92 -9.86 5.82
N GLU A 159 11.07 -8.84 5.93
CA GLU A 159 9.95 -8.84 6.87
C GLU A 159 8.88 -9.91 6.53
N TYR A 160 8.67 -10.21 5.25
CA TYR A 160 7.81 -11.34 4.86
C TYR A 160 8.39 -12.68 5.30
N ILE A 161 9.69 -12.89 5.08
CA ILE A 161 10.38 -14.13 5.51
C ILE A 161 10.38 -14.22 7.04
N ARG A 162 10.71 -13.15 7.74
CA ARG A 162 10.67 -13.06 9.21
C ARG A 162 9.28 -13.43 9.77
N ALA A 163 8.24 -12.81 9.24
CA ALA A 163 6.86 -13.12 9.62
C ALA A 163 6.49 -14.58 9.27
N GLY A 164 6.96 -15.08 8.12
CA GLY A 164 6.74 -16.46 7.74
C GLY A 164 7.41 -17.45 8.68
N LEU A 165 8.63 -17.21 9.09
CA LEU A 165 9.33 -18.05 10.08
C LEU A 165 8.57 -18.11 11.41
N ALA A 166 7.95 -17.01 11.82
CA ALA A 166 7.19 -16.93 13.08
C ALA A 166 5.78 -17.53 12.98
N TYR A 167 5.04 -17.24 11.91
CA TYR A 167 3.60 -17.54 11.83
C TYR A 167 3.23 -18.63 10.84
N ASN A 168 4.04 -18.89 9.82
CA ASN A 168 3.81 -19.91 8.79
C ASN A 168 5.12 -20.57 8.34
N PRO A 169 5.74 -21.42 9.19
CA PRO A 169 7.07 -21.99 8.94
C PRO A 169 7.16 -22.87 7.68
N LYS A 170 6.02 -23.30 7.13
CA LYS A 170 5.95 -24.13 5.91
C LYS A 170 5.81 -23.32 4.63
N LEU A 171 5.68 -21.98 4.75
CA LEU A 171 5.51 -21.09 3.60
C LEU A 171 6.72 -21.17 2.67
N GLN A 172 6.46 -21.42 1.40
CA GLN A 172 7.47 -21.36 0.35
C GLN A 172 7.64 -19.94 -0.17
N TYR A 173 8.86 -19.55 -0.56
CA TYR A 173 9.15 -18.22 -1.07
C TYR A 173 9.63 -18.28 -2.51
N ILE A 174 9.11 -17.39 -3.36
CA ILE A 174 9.44 -17.28 -4.78
C ILE A 174 9.86 -15.81 -5.06
N PRO A 175 11.14 -15.46 -4.83
CA PRO A 175 11.62 -14.13 -5.18
C PRO A 175 11.70 -13.99 -6.71
N ILE A 176 11.17 -12.88 -7.23
CA ILE A 176 11.30 -12.49 -8.64
C ILE A 176 12.33 -11.37 -8.73
N LEU A 177 13.40 -11.60 -9.49
CA LEU A 177 14.46 -10.62 -9.67
C LEU A 177 13.91 -9.38 -10.39
N ARG A 178 14.16 -8.21 -9.81
CA ARG A 178 13.82 -6.92 -10.41
C ARG A 178 14.98 -6.44 -11.29
N THR A 179 14.67 -6.11 -12.51
CA THR A 179 15.65 -5.65 -13.51
C THR A 179 15.80 -4.13 -13.59
N SER A 180 14.96 -3.36 -12.84
CA SER A 180 14.99 -1.89 -12.87
C SER A 180 15.45 -1.29 -11.55
N ASN A 181 16.30 -0.23 -11.60
CA ASN A 181 16.68 0.57 -10.45
C ASN A 181 15.52 1.48 -10.00
N HIS A 182 15.18 1.44 -8.72
CA HIS A 182 14.05 2.18 -8.11
C HIS A 182 14.21 3.71 -8.06
N HIS A 183 15.37 4.26 -8.37
CA HIS A 183 15.71 5.67 -8.18
C HIS A 183 15.66 6.51 -9.48
N GLU A 184 15.32 5.93 -10.62
CA GLU A 184 15.17 6.72 -11.84
C GLU A 184 13.79 7.37 -11.88
N GLU A 185 13.77 8.69 -11.72
CA GLU A 185 12.58 9.54 -11.89
C GLU A 185 12.18 9.69 -13.37
N SER A 186 12.97 9.14 -14.30
CA SER A 186 12.74 9.25 -15.73
C SER A 186 11.94 8.07 -16.28
N ILE A 187 10.98 8.37 -17.16
CA ILE A 187 10.07 7.43 -17.84
C ILE A 187 10.77 6.76 -19.05
N THR A 188 12.08 6.84 -19.15
CA THR A 188 12.82 6.36 -20.32
C THR A 188 12.99 4.83 -20.41
N ASN A 189 12.58 4.09 -19.38
CA ASN A 189 12.68 2.64 -19.32
C ASN A 189 11.31 1.96 -19.52
N GLU A 190 11.29 0.81 -20.20
CA GLU A 190 10.11 -0.04 -20.41
C GLU A 190 9.41 -0.47 -19.12
N LEU A 191 10.07 -0.32 -17.95
CA LEU A 191 9.55 -0.68 -16.61
C LEU A 191 9.63 0.52 -15.65
N PRO A 192 8.70 1.49 -15.74
CA PRO A 192 8.73 2.69 -14.91
C PRO A 192 8.43 2.38 -13.44
N SER A 193 8.88 3.25 -12.54
CA SER A 193 8.51 3.17 -11.12
C SER A 193 7.07 3.68 -10.89
N GLY A 194 6.37 3.10 -9.91
CA GLY A 194 5.04 3.61 -9.50
C GLY A 194 5.09 5.08 -9.07
N THR A 195 6.22 5.57 -8.55
CA THR A 195 6.41 6.98 -8.18
C THR A 195 6.42 7.90 -9.40
N ALA A 196 7.16 7.54 -10.45
CA ALA A 196 7.19 8.32 -11.70
C ALA A 196 5.79 8.39 -12.34
N LEU A 197 5.04 7.28 -12.33
CA LEU A 197 3.67 7.26 -12.84
C LEU A 197 2.72 8.15 -12.03
N ARG A 198 2.80 8.13 -10.69
CA ARG A 198 1.99 9.02 -9.87
C ARG A 198 2.31 10.48 -10.14
N GLN A 199 3.58 10.86 -10.26
CA GLN A 199 4.00 12.21 -10.61
C GLN A 199 3.45 12.62 -11.98
N LEU A 200 3.54 11.75 -12.98
CA LEU A 200 2.99 11.99 -14.31
C LEU A 200 1.48 12.27 -14.27
N ILE A 201 0.70 11.41 -13.61
CA ILE A 201 -0.75 11.54 -13.51
C ILE A 201 -1.15 12.83 -12.77
N THR A 202 -0.51 13.13 -11.64
CA THR A 202 -0.84 14.32 -10.85
C THR A 202 -0.44 15.62 -11.54
N SER A 203 0.70 15.66 -12.25
CA SER A 203 1.16 16.85 -12.97
C SER A 203 0.27 17.17 -14.17
N ALA A 204 -0.08 16.17 -14.97
CA ALA A 204 -0.94 16.35 -16.13
C ALA A 204 -2.39 16.73 -15.73
N GLY A 205 -2.90 16.13 -14.66
CA GLY A 205 -4.24 16.44 -14.15
C GLY A 205 -4.40 17.85 -13.59
N ASN A 206 -3.38 18.40 -12.96
CA ASN A 206 -3.40 19.79 -12.50
C ASN A 206 -3.48 20.79 -13.66
N LEU A 207 -2.86 20.49 -14.80
CA LEU A 207 -2.91 21.33 -15.99
C LEU A 207 -4.28 21.29 -16.69
N SER A 208 -4.90 20.11 -16.80
CA SER A 208 -6.22 19.97 -17.44
C SER A 208 -7.35 20.63 -16.64
N TYR A 209 -7.31 20.54 -15.31
CA TYR A 209 -8.37 21.09 -14.46
C TYR A 209 -8.31 22.63 -14.37
N GLN A 210 -7.12 23.22 -14.36
CA GLN A 210 -6.96 24.69 -14.34
C GLN A 210 -7.46 25.34 -15.64
N SER A 211 -7.31 24.68 -16.78
CA SER A 211 -7.77 25.20 -18.07
C SER A 211 -9.29 25.16 -18.26
N ILE A 212 -9.99 24.21 -17.62
CA ILE A 212 -11.45 24.11 -17.69
C ILE A 212 -12.13 25.15 -16.79
N THR A 213 -11.53 25.50 -15.65
CA THR A 213 -12.12 26.45 -14.69
C THR A 213 -11.93 27.92 -15.08
N SER A 214 -10.96 28.23 -15.95
CA SER A 214 -10.60 29.64 -16.24
C SER A 214 -11.22 30.23 -17.52
N THR A 215 -11.62 29.43 -18.50
CA THR A 215 -12.03 29.97 -19.80
C THR A 215 -13.18 29.28 -20.53
N GLY A 216 -13.66 28.14 -20.07
CA GLY A 216 -14.69 27.37 -20.80
C GLY A 216 -14.24 26.79 -22.16
N ASN A 217 -13.02 27.12 -22.62
CA ASN A 217 -12.42 26.62 -23.85
C ASN A 217 -11.11 25.90 -23.55
N LEU A 218 -10.95 24.68 -24.06
CA LEU A 218 -9.71 23.91 -24.01
C LEU A 218 -8.58 24.68 -24.73
N SER A 219 -7.56 25.11 -24.02
CA SER A 219 -6.38 25.70 -24.66
C SER A 219 -5.58 24.65 -25.43
N SER A 220 -4.85 25.06 -26.48
CA SER A 220 -3.99 24.16 -27.27
C SER A 220 -2.90 23.47 -26.39
N GLN A 221 -2.50 24.10 -25.27
CA GLN A 221 -1.57 23.50 -24.29
C GLN A 221 -2.20 22.36 -23.49
N CYS A 222 -3.52 22.37 -23.27
CA CYS A 222 -4.23 21.28 -22.61
C CYS A 222 -4.30 20.04 -23.51
N ILE A 223 -4.53 20.22 -24.81
CA ILE A 223 -4.60 19.11 -25.79
C ILE A 223 -3.24 18.44 -25.96
N THR A 224 -2.15 19.21 -25.97
CA THR A 224 -0.78 18.66 -26.06
C THR A 224 -0.32 17.94 -24.81
N SER A 225 -0.73 18.40 -23.62
CA SER A 225 -0.38 17.74 -22.34
C SER A 225 -1.15 16.44 -22.11
N THR A 226 -2.43 16.38 -22.49
CA THR A 226 -3.23 15.15 -22.40
C THR A 226 -2.80 14.09 -23.44
N GLY A 227 -2.44 14.50 -24.66
CA GLY A 227 -1.89 13.61 -25.68
C GLY A 227 -0.57 12.97 -25.26
N ASN A 228 0.31 13.74 -24.61
CA ASN A 228 1.58 13.25 -24.08
C ASN A 228 1.36 12.28 -22.89
N LEU A 229 0.42 12.59 -21.99
CA LEU A 229 0.05 11.70 -20.89
C LEU A 229 -0.45 10.35 -21.39
N SER A 230 -1.40 10.36 -22.35
CA SER A 230 -1.96 9.13 -22.91
C SER A 230 -0.90 8.24 -23.56
N SER A 231 0.03 8.81 -24.34
CA SER A 231 1.10 8.05 -24.97
C SER A 231 2.10 7.46 -23.97
N GLN A 232 2.44 8.20 -22.92
CA GLN A 232 3.32 7.73 -21.84
C GLN A 232 2.65 6.64 -20.99
N LEU A 233 1.37 6.76 -20.69
CA LEU A 233 0.63 5.71 -19.99
C LEU A 233 0.54 4.43 -20.84
N GLN A 234 0.27 4.55 -22.15
CA GLN A 234 0.21 3.41 -23.07
C GLN A 234 1.53 2.63 -23.15
N SER A 235 2.69 3.29 -23.05
CA SER A 235 4.00 2.62 -23.07
C SER A 235 4.36 1.94 -21.74
N THR A 236 3.76 2.36 -20.63
CA THR A 236 4.17 1.95 -19.26
C THR A 236 3.19 0.99 -18.59
N ILE A 237 2.00 0.83 -19.18
CA ILE A 237 0.88 0.04 -18.64
C ILE A 237 0.48 -1.01 -19.68
N PRO A 238 0.08 -2.24 -19.27
CA PRO A 238 -0.38 -3.24 -20.22
C PRO A 238 -1.54 -2.71 -21.09
N PRO A 239 -1.54 -3.01 -22.41
CA PRO A 239 -2.58 -2.52 -23.34
C PRO A 239 -4.02 -2.85 -22.90
N SER A 240 -4.21 -4.00 -22.24
CA SER A 240 -5.51 -4.43 -21.68
C SER A 240 -6.06 -3.50 -20.59
N ILE A 241 -5.21 -2.66 -20.00
CA ILE A 241 -5.53 -1.78 -18.86
C ILE A 241 -5.48 -0.31 -19.29
N ALA A 242 -4.59 0.04 -20.23
CA ALA A 242 -4.24 1.41 -20.54
C ALA A 242 -5.45 2.29 -20.90
N SER A 243 -6.34 1.82 -21.78
CA SER A 243 -7.53 2.58 -22.19
C SER A 243 -8.48 2.87 -21.01
N ASP A 244 -8.69 1.90 -20.14
CA ASP A 244 -9.55 2.04 -18.98
C ASP A 244 -8.92 2.98 -17.93
N MET A 245 -7.62 2.88 -17.70
CA MET A 245 -6.91 3.78 -16.79
C MET A 245 -6.91 5.23 -17.30
N ILE A 246 -6.71 5.45 -18.61
CA ILE A 246 -6.82 6.77 -19.24
C ILE A 246 -8.21 7.35 -19.00
N GLN A 247 -9.26 6.55 -19.24
CA GLN A 247 -10.64 7.00 -19.00
C GLN A 247 -10.87 7.38 -17.52
N VAL A 248 -10.33 6.64 -16.57
CA VAL A 248 -10.40 6.96 -15.13
C VAL A 248 -9.70 8.30 -14.83
N VAL A 249 -8.54 8.55 -15.46
CA VAL A 249 -7.80 9.82 -15.33
C VAL A 249 -8.59 10.97 -15.96
N ASP A 250 -9.08 10.82 -17.18
CA ASP A 250 -9.86 11.83 -17.90
C ASP A 250 -11.14 12.22 -17.14
N ASN A 251 -11.76 11.26 -16.45
CA ASN A 251 -12.89 11.49 -15.56
C ASN A 251 -12.52 12.13 -14.21
N GLY A 252 -11.25 12.41 -13.94
CA GLY A 252 -10.78 12.99 -12.67
C GLY A 252 -10.92 12.06 -11.46
N ASN A 253 -10.96 10.73 -11.67
CA ASN A 253 -11.14 9.73 -10.62
C ASN A 253 -9.79 9.26 -10.04
N TYR A 254 -8.94 10.20 -9.71
CA TYR A 254 -7.65 9.97 -9.07
C TYR A 254 -7.42 11.01 -7.97
N VAL A 255 -6.51 10.68 -7.04
CA VAL A 255 -6.28 11.47 -5.82
C VAL A 255 -5.51 12.76 -6.13
N ASN A 256 -6.04 13.87 -5.63
CA ASN A 256 -5.32 15.12 -5.42
C ASN A 256 -4.70 15.10 -4.02
N TYR A 257 -3.40 14.89 -3.93
CA TYR A 257 -2.69 14.78 -2.65
C TYR A 257 -2.72 16.08 -1.83
N ASN A 258 -2.86 17.25 -2.45
CA ASN A 258 -2.99 18.51 -1.71
C ASN A 258 -4.25 18.50 -0.83
N ARG A 259 -5.36 17.95 -1.31
CA ARG A 259 -6.58 17.80 -0.50
C ARG A 259 -6.37 16.93 0.72
N TYR A 260 -5.66 15.82 0.56
CA TYR A 260 -5.29 14.95 1.67
C TYR A 260 -4.38 15.68 2.66
N HIS A 261 -3.37 16.37 2.17
CA HIS A 261 -2.45 17.15 2.98
C HIS A 261 -3.17 18.25 3.79
N ASP A 262 -4.13 18.95 3.19
CA ASP A 262 -4.95 19.95 3.88
C ASP A 262 -5.81 19.33 4.98
N MET A 263 -6.37 18.12 4.77
CA MET A 263 -7.10 17.38 5.81
C MET A 263 -6.19 17.01 6.98
N VAL A 264 -5.03 16.41 6.71
CA VAL A 264 -4.05 16.05 7.74
C VAL A 264 -3.62 17.31 8.51
N HIS A 265 -3.34 18.40 7.80
CA HIS A 265 -2.90 19.66 8.39
C HIS A 265 -3.97 20.30 9.28
N SER A 266 -5.21 20.31 8.83
CA SER A 266 -6.37 20.75 9.61
C SER A 266 -6.56 19.94 10.88
N LEU A 267 -6.51 18.62 10.78
CA LEU A 267 -6.59 17.72 11.93
C LEU A 267 -5.43 17.93 12.90
N SER A 268 -4.22 18.14 12.39
CA SER A 268 -3.02 18.40 13.19
C SER A 268 -3.15 19.67 14.04
N ARG A 269 -3.77 20.73 13.48
CA ARG A 269 -3.99 22.01 14.22
C ARG A 269 -5.04 21.88 15.32
N ARG A 270 -6.09 21.10 15.12
CA ARG A 270 -7.19 20.97 16.08
C ARG A 270 -6.90 19.95 17.19
N THR A 271 -5.94 19.05 17.00
CA THR A 271 -5.67 17.96 17.93
C THR A 271 -4.59 18.39 18.93
N THR A 272 -4.88 18.28 20.22
CA THR A 272 -3.93 18.62 21.28
C THR A 272 -2.81 17.59 21.42
N PRO A 273 -1.63 17.92 21.98
CA PRO A 273 -0.56 16.95 22.21
C PRO A 273 -1.03 15.72 23.01
N LYS A 274 -1.89 15.90 23.99
CA LYS A 274 -2.45 14.80 24.82
C LYS A 274 -3.34 13.86 23.99
N GLU A 275 -4.05 14.38 23.00
CA GLU A 275 -4.87 13.57 22.09
C GLU A 275 -3.99 12.88 21.05
N LEU A 276 -2.96 13.58 20.53
CA LEU A 276 -1.98 13.02 19.57
C LEU A 276 -1.27 11.80 20.15
N ASP A 277 -0.92 11.81 21.44
CA ASP A 277 -0.25 10.68 22.11
C ASP A 277 -1.05 9.35 22.04
N LYS A 278 -2.34 9.38 21.77
CA LYS A 278 -3.15 8.17 21.62
C LYS A 278 -2.93 7.46 20.29
N PHE A 279 -2.51 8.18 19.24
CA PHE A 279 -2.37 7.63 17.90
C PHE A 279 -1.04 6.88 17.71
N GLY A 280 -1.02 5.99 16.73
CA GLY A 280 0.16 5.21 16.39
C GLY A 280 1.38 6.08 16.09
N ASP A 281 2.55 5.62 16.44
CA ASP A 281 3.87 6.26 16.24
C ASP A 281 4.08 7.62 16.96
N PHE A 282 3.10 8.17 17.65
CA PHE A 282 3.25 9.36 18.50
C PHE A 282 3.86 8.99 19.86
N ASN A 283 5.17 8.91 19.92
CA ASN A 283 5.94 8.55 21.11
C ASN A 283 7.09 9.55 21.35
N GLU A 284 7.61 9.58 22.57
CA GLU A 284 8.89 10.24 22.89
C GLU A 284 8.87 11.77 22.70
N GLY A 285 7.74 12.42 22.91
CA GLY A 285 7.63 13.88 22.86
C GLY A 285 7.38 14.47 21.45
N ILE A 286 7.24 13.63 20.42
CA ILE A 286 6.97 14.10 19.06
C ILE A 286 5.63 14.83 18.95
N GLU A 287 4.64 14.52 19.80
CA GLU A 287 3.34 15.17 19.85
C GLU A 287 3.46 16.68 20.10
N HIS A 288 4.44 17.13 20.89
CA HIS A 288 4.72 18.55 21.10
C HIS A 288 5.36 19.21 19.88
N LEU A 289 6.35 18.53 19.27
CA LEU A 289 7.00 19.01 18.05
C LEU A 289 5.99 19.06 16.89
N TRP A 290 5.11 18.05 16.77
CA TRP A 290 4.04 18.00 15.78
C TRP A 290 3.07 19.18 15.92
N SER A 291 2.57 19.45 17.13
CA SER A 291 1.66 20.55 17.41
C SER A 291 2.28 21.91 17.08
N LYS A 292 3.59 22.08 17.34
CA LYS A 292 4.33 23.29 16.94
C LYS A 292 4.43 23.40 15.42
N ALA A 293 4.85 22.35 14.75
CA ALA A 293 5.02 22.31 13.29
C ALA A 293 3.68 22.45 12.54
N ALA A 294 2.57 22.02 13.13
CA ALA A 294 1.23 22.18 12.56
C ALA A 294 0.84 23.67 12.37
N GLN A 295 1.56 24.63 12.98
CA GLN A 295 1.35 26.06 12.77
C GLN A 295 1.99 26.58 11.45
N GLN A 296 2.79 25.79 10.77
CA GLN A 296 3.35 26.15 9.48
C GLN A 296 2.27 26.33 8.41
N SER A 297 2.64 26.95 7.27
CA SER A 297 1.72 27.32 6.20
C SER A 297 1.11 26.13 5.44
N SER A 298 1.77 24.95 5.48
CA SER A 298 1.35 23.75 4.76
C SER A 298 1.80 22.47 5.48
N TRP A 299 1.19 21.35 5.14
CA TRP A 299 1.61 20.02 5.60
C TRP A 299 3.08 19.72 5.22
N THR A 300 3.48 20.07 3.99
CA THR A 300 4.87 19.92 3.54
C THR A 300 5.83 20.69 4.43
N ALA A 301 5.57 21.96 4.68
CA ALA A 301 6.42 22.78 5.57
C ALA A 301 6.43 22.24 7.01
N ALA A 302 5.30 21.76 7.51
CA ALA A 302 5.20 21.15 8.84
C ALA A 302 6.06 19.89 8.93
N THR A 303 6.00 18.99 7.93
CA THR A 303 6.78 17.76 7.92
C THR A 303 8.29 18.03 7.77
N GLU A 304 8.68 19.04 7.01
CA GLU A 304 10.09 19.43 6.88
C GLU A 304 10.67 19.95 8.21
N GLU A 305 9.89 20.66 9.03
CA GLU A 305 10.32 21.12 10.36
C GLU A 305 10.57 19.95 11.31
N ILE A 306 9.76 18.86 11.21
CA ILE A 306 9.90 17.69 12.10
C ILE A 306 10.95 16.70 11.58
N LYS A 307 11.15 16.64 10.26
CA LYS A 307 11.98 15.65 9.59
C LYS A 307 13.42 15.62 10.17
N SER A 308 13.83 14.42 10.53
CA SER A 308 15.17 14.15 11.06
C SER A 308 15.59 12.72 10.67
N LYS A 309 16.80 12.30 11.05
CA LYS A 309 17.23 10.91 10.88
C LYS A 309 16.29 9.93 11.61
N ARG A 310 15.75 10.33 12.75
CA ARG A 310 14.81 9.55 13.57
C ARG A 310 13.39 9.56 13.01
N TYR A 311 12.92 10.71 12.53
CA TYR A 311 11.59 10.91 11.97
C TYR A 311 11.69 11.08 10.46
N THR A 312 11.69 9.93 9.76
CA THR A 312 11.73 9.91 8.30
C THR A 312 10.40 10.41 7.73
N TYR A 313 10.42 10.93 6.50
CA TYR A 313 9.22 11.42 5.83
C TYR A 313 8.11 10.37 5.78
N ALA A 314 8.45 9.11 5.43
CA ALA A 314 7.47 8.02 5.42
C ALA A 314 6.85 7.72 6.81
N ARG A 315 7.61 7.89 7.92
CA ARG A 315 7.05 7.78 9.27
C ARG A 315 6.08 8.90 9.56
N LEU A 316 6.41 10.14 9.21
CA LEU A 316 5.53 11.29 9.42
C LEU A 316 4.24 11.18 8.61
N GLN A 317 4.32 10.69 7.37
CA GLN A 317 3.13 10.42 6.56
C GLN A 317 2.22 9.35 7.18
N ARG A 318 2.79 8.24 7.71
CA ARG A 318 1.99 7.24 8.44
C ARG A 318 1.34 7.81 9.69
N MET A 319 2.04 8.64 10.45
CA MET A 319 1.46 9.34 11.61
C MET A 319 0.29 10.23 11.20
N GLY A 320 0.39 10.93 10.06
CA GLY A 320 -0.71 11.67 9.47
C GLY A 320 -1.89 10.78 9.08
N ALA A 321 -1.63 9.59 8.52
CA ALA A 321 -2.67 8.61 8.22
C ALA A 321 -3.33 8.06 9.50
N TYR A 322 -2.56 7.76 10.54
CA TYR A 322 -3.11 7.29 11.82
C TYR A 322 -4.01 8.33 12.46
N LEU A 323 -3.60 9.60 12.44
CA LEU A 323 -4.43 10.71 12.90
C LEU A 323 -5.73 10.84 12.08
N THR A 324 -5.64 10.75 10.75
CA THR A 324 -6.78 10.93 9.84
C THR A 324 -7.77 9.77 9.93
N LEU A 325 -7.29 8.55 10.12
CA LEU A 325 -8.09 7.33 10.15
C LEU A 325 -8.46 6.86 11.56
N GLY A 326 -8.04 7.60 12.60
CA GLY A 326 -8.34 7.24 13.98
C GLY A 326 -7.60 5.98 14.47
N ILE A 327 -6.42 5.65 13.90
CA ILE A 327 -5.67 4.44 14.26
C ILE A 327 -4.85 4.71 15.52
N THR A 328 -5.27 4.13 16.64
CA THR A 328 -4.62 4.29 17.94
C THR A 328 -3.53 3.25 18.19
N LYS A 329 -2.68 3.50 19.20
CA LYS A 329 -1.65 2.56 19.67
C LYS A 329 -2.25 1.20 20.06
N ASP A 330 -3.36 1.22 20.80
CA ASP A 330 -4.04 0.00 21.26
C ASP A 330 -4.57 -0.82 20.09
N VAL A 331 -5.13 -0.17 19.07
CA VAL A 331 -5.62 -0.85 17.87
C VAL A 331 -4.47 -1.46 17.08
N LEU A 332 -3.31 -0.78 16.97
CA LEU A 332 -2.10 -1.33 16.35
C LEU A 332 -1.54 -2.53 17.13
N GLN A 333 -1.51 -2.44 18.45
CA GLN A 333 -1.06 -3.53 19.32
C GLN A 333 -1.97 -4.75 19.17
N ASN A 334 -3.28 -4.58 19.30
CA ASN A 334 -4.25 -5.67 19.15
C ASN A 334 -4.16 -6.31 17.76
N ALA A 335 -3.98 -5.50 16.71
CA ALA A 335 -3.78 -6.01 15.35
C ALA A 335 -2.50 -6.84 15.20
N MET A 336 -1.40 -6.44 15.86
CA MET A 336 -0.16 -7.22 15.86
C MET A 336 -0.34 -8.55 16.61
N GLU A 337 -1.05 -8.57 17.73
CA GLU A 337 -1.27 -9.75 18.56
C GLU A 337 -2.26 -10.72 17.92
N GLU A 338 -3.45 -10.26 17.54
CA GLU A 338 -4.54 -11.10 17.06
C GLU A 338 -4.44 -11.42 15.55
N GLY A 339 -3.91 -10.49 14.73
CA GLY A 339 -3.81 -10.64 13.29
C GLY A 339 -5.06 -10.23 12.52
N PRO A 340 -5.08 -10.47 11.18
CA PRO A 340 -6.22 -10.14 10.33
C PRO A 340 -7.48 -10.89 10.77
N GLN A 341 -8.59 -10.17 10.89
CA GLN A 341 -9.86 -10.71 11.37
C GLN A 341 -10.79 -11.14 10.24
N TYR A 342 -10.49 -10.77 9.02
CA TYR A 342 -11.22 -11.11 7.81
C TYR A 342 -10.34 -10.95 6.57
N ALA A 343 -10.78 -11.53 5.46
CA ALA A 343 -10.28 -11.30 4.12
C ALA A 343 -11.43 -10.75 3.26
N ARG A 344 -11.26 -9.56 2.67
CA ARG A 344 -12.26 -8.98 1.78
C ARG A 344 -11.93 -9.28 0.33
N LEU A 345 -12.86 -9.92 -0.40
CA LEU A 345 -12.74 -10.15 -1.83
C LEU A 345 -13.04 -8.87 -2.60
N LEU A 346 -12.13 -8.43 -3.47
CA LEU A 346 -12.32 -7.27 -4.34
C LEU A 346 -12.62 -7.66 -5.80
N ALA A 347 -11.87 -8.61 -6.37
CA ALA A 347 -12.05 -9.05 -7.75
C ALA A 347 -11.55 -10.49 -7.93
N PHE A 348 -12.06 -11.18 -8.95
CA PHE A 348 -11.65 -12.54 -9.32
C PHE A 348 -12.02 -12.86 -10.78
N ASN A 349 -11.38 -13.89 -11.34
CA ASN A 349 -11.68 -14.46 -12.65
C ASN A 349 -12.24 -15.90 -12.55
N ASP A 350 -12.44 -16.56 -13.69
CA ASP A 350 -12.95 -17.93 -13.74
C ASP A 350 -12.06 -18.95 -12.97
N ARG A 351 -10.74 -18.79 -13.07
CA ARG A 351 -9.80 -19.67 -12.37
C ARG A 351 -9.93 -19.51 -10.85
N GLY A 352 -10.08 -18.27 -10.37
CA GLY A 352 -10.26 -17.96 -8.95
C GLY A 352 -11.58 -18.46 -8.37
N ARG A 353 -12.61 -18.59 -9.18
CA ARG A 353 -13.98 -18.92 -8.74
C ARG A 353 -14.09 -20.22 -7.93
N GLN A 354 -13.30 -21.22 -8.27
CA GLN A 354 -13.29 -22.51 -7.56
C GLN A 354 -12.69 -22.37 -6.14
N TRP A 355 -11.60 -21.59 -6.04
CA TRP A 355 -10.92 -21.34 -4.77
C TRP A 355 -11.83 -20.65 -3.75
N LEU A 356 -12.73 -19.76 -4.19
CA LEU A 356 -13.66 -19.05 -3.31
C LEU A 356 -14.67 -19.94 -2.57
N ARG A 357 -14.77 -21.24 -2.90
CA ARG A 357 -15.63 -22.22 -2.23
C ARG A 357 -14.99 -22.87 -1.02
N ASN A 358 -13.70 -22.67 -0.82
CA ASN A 358 -12.97 -23.25 0.31
C ASN A 358 -13.39 -22.59 1.63
N LYS A 359 -13.14 -23.29 2.73
CA LYS A 359 -13.23 -22.72 4.08
C LYS A 359 -11.85 -22.23 4.50
N TYR A 360 -11.81 -21.09 5.17
CA TYR A 360 -10.59 -20.43 5.63
C TYR A 360 -10.63 -20.23 7.14
N GLU A 361 -9.48 -19.94 7.75
CA GLU A 361 -9.38 -19.69 9.20
C GLU A 361 -10.11 -18.39 9.59
N ILE A 362 -10.20 -17.43 8.66
CA ILE A 362 -10.91 -16.16 8.85
C ILE A 362 -12.05 -16.01 7.83
N PRO A 363 -13.11 -15.24 8.12
CA PRO A 363 -14.20 -14.99 7.19
C PRO A 363 -13.73 -14.39 5.86
N LEU A 364 -14.20 -14.95 4.72
CA LEU A 364 -14.03 -14.35 3.40
C LEU A 364 -15.24 -13.47 3.08
N ILE A 365 -15.08 -12.16 3.20
CA ILE A 365 -16.16 -11.17 3.06
C ILE A 365 -16.40 -10.82 1.60
N GLN A 366 -17.62 -11.08 1.14
CA GLN A 366 -18.11 -10.72 -0.20
C GLN A 366 -19.20 -9.63 -0.14
N LYS A 367 -19.90 -9.51 0.98
CA LYS A 367 -20.95 -8.51 1.24
C LYS A 367 -20.57 -7.62 2.40
N TRP A 368 -20.00 -6.45 2.08
CA TRP A 368 -19.41 -5.55 3.08
C TRP A 368 -20.40 -5.12 4.17
N ALA A 369 -21.64 -4.79 3.78
CA ALA A 369 -22.67 -4.36 4.70
C ALA A 369 -23.10 -5.41 5.75
N LYS A 370 -22.84 -6.68 5.51
CA LYS A 370 -23.16 -7.77 6.44
C LYS A 370 -22.00 -8.16 7.34
N ALA A 371 -20.77 -7.78 6.97
CA ALA A 371 -19.56 -8.19 7.66
C ALA A 371 -19.56 -7.88 9.16
N PRO A 372 -19.99 -6.69 9.67
CA PRO A 372 -19.93 -6.38 11.10
C PRO A 372 -20.64 -7.39 11.99
N ASN A 373 -21.68 -8.06 11.49
CA ASN A 373 -22.46 -9.03 12.28
C ASN A 373 -21.70 -10.36 12.54
N GLU A 374 -20.62 -10.61 11.77
CA GLU A 374 -19.86 -11.85 11.81
C GLU A 374 -18.44 -11.64 12.38
N LEU A 375 -18.08 -10.39 12.70
CA LEU A 375 -16.72 -10.01 13.08
C LEU A 375 -16.57 -9.83 14.59
N SER A 376 -15.38 -10.14 15.10
CA SER A 376 -14.94 -9.77 16.45
C SER A 376 -14.94 -8.24 16.65
N THR A 377 -14.77 -7.77 17.88
CA THR A 377 -14.65 -6.34 18.19
C THR A 377 -13.50 -5.70 17.41
N LEU A 378 -12.33 -6.35 17.33
CA LEU A 378 -11.20 -5.89 16.53
C LEU A 378 -11.55 -5.91 15.04
N GLY A 379 -12.24 -6.95 14.57
CA GLY A 379 -12.69 -7.05 13.18
C GLY A 379 -13.66 -5.92 12.81
N GLN A 380 -14.58 -5.54 13.68
CA GLN A 380 -15.48 -4.38 13.49
C GLN A 380 -14.70 -3.06 13.44
N THR A 381 -13.69 -2.91 14.29
CA THR A 381 -12.78 -1.75 14.25
C THR A 381 -12.01 -1.68 12.92
N MET A 382 -11.45 -2.79 12.46
CA MET A 382 -10.77 -2.86 11.15
C MET A 382 -11.73 -2.53 10.02
N HIS A 383 -12.96 -3.07 10.04
CA HIS A 383 -14.00 -2.79 9.05
C HIS A 383 -14.35 -1.30 8.99
N HIS A 384 -14.49 -0.65 10.16
CA HIS A 384 -14.74 0.78 10.24
C HIS A 384 -13.58 1.60 9.63
N ILE A 385 -12.33 1.25 9.98
CA ILE A 385 -11.13 1.92 9.46
C ILE A 385 -11.03 1.74 7.93
N ASP A 386 -11.30 0.55 7.40
CA ASP A 386 -11.26 0.29 5.95
C ASP A 386 -12.33 1.11 5.20
N THR A 387 -13.54 1.21 5.77
CA THR A 387 -14.62 2.05 5.21
C THR A 387 -14.22 3.53 5.23
N LEU A 388 -13.73 4.02 6.38
CA LEU A 388 -13.28 5.41 6.53
C LEU A 388 -12.13 5.73 5.56
N ALA A 389 -11.19 4.81 5.39
CA ALA A 389 -10.09 4.97 4.43
C ALA A 389 -10.59 5.17 3.00
N THR A 390 -11.64 4.44 2.59
CA THR A 390 -12.27 4.61 1.29
C THR A 390 -12.98 5.97 1.17
N ASP A 391 -13.68 6.38 2.21
CA ASP A 391 -14.40 7.66 2.22
C ASP A 391 -13.41 8.85 2.18
N ILE A 392 -12.33 8.80 2.96
CA ILE A 392 -11.27 9.83 2.93
C ILE A 392 -10.57 9.86 1.56
N GLN A 393 -10.25 8.70 0.97
CA GLN A 393 -9.68 8.66 -0.38
C GLN A 393 -10.63 9.30 -1.40
N ALA A 394 -11.93 9.01 -1.33
CA ALA A 394 -12.93 9.57 -2.23
C ALA A 394 -12.99 11.10 -2.14
N LEU A 395 -12.93 11.68 -0.93
CA LEU A 395 -12.89 13.13 -0.74
C LEU A 395 -11.68 13.80 -1.41
N CYS A 396 -10.61 13.05 -1.65
CA CYS A 396 -9.41 13.53 -2.32
C CYS A 396 -9.49 13.50 -3.85
N PHE A 397 -10.50 12.91 -4.47
CA PHE A 397 -10.59 12.86 -5.94
C PHE A 397 -10.73 14.24 -6.57
N HIS A 398 -10.15 14.40 -7.78
CA HIS A 398 -10.29 15.63 -8.55
C HIS A 398 -11.75 15.89 -8.91
N ASN A 399 -12.45 14.90 -9.42
CA ASN A 399 -13.86 15.01 -9.78
C ASN A 399 -14.76 15.02 -8.54
N GLU A 400 -15.43 16.15 -8.33
CA GLU A 400 -16.30 16.38 -7.18
C GLU A 400 -17.48 15.41 -7.11
N SER A 401 -18.06 15.05 -8.24
CA SER A 401 -19.20 14.13 -8.31
C SER A 401 -18.87 12.71 -7.80
N ASN A 402 -17.58 12.36 -7.72
CA ASN A 402 -17.10 11.07 -7.22
C ASN A 402 -16.62 11.09 -5.76
N ARG A 403 -16.74 12.22 -5.05
CA ARG A 403 -16.40 12.36 -3.62
C ARG A 403 -17.49 11.84 -2.69
N ILE A 404 -18.31 10.93 -3.18
CA ILE A 404 -19.40 10.33 -2.40
C ILE A 404 -18.83 9.27 -1.47
N GLY A 405 -19.21 9.33 -0.20
CA GLY A 405 -18.85 8.34 0.82
C GLY A 405 -19.66 7.03 0.68
N HIS A 406 -19.34 6.07 1.55
CA HIS A 406 -20.01 4.77 1.64
C HIS A 406 -19.94 3.90 0.37
N LYS A 407 -18.97 4.14 -0.51
CA LYS A 407 -18.77 3.34 -1.73
C LYS A 407 -18.55 1.85 -1.42
N ASP A 408 -17.93 1.54 -0.30
CA ASP A 408 -17.71 0.17 0.15
C ASP A 408 -19.00 -0.66 0.27
N TYR A 409 -20.10 -0.03 0.62
CA TYR A 409 -21.40 -0.70 0.77
C TYR A 409 -22.14 -0.93 -0.57
N THR A 410 -21.74 -0.21 -1.61
CA THR A 410 -22.37 -0.30 -2.95
C THR A 410 -21.59 -1.20 -3.90
N TYR A 411 -20.30 -1.43 -3.64
CA TYR A 411 -19.46 -2.30 -4.46
C TYR A 411 -19.58 -3.77 -4.03
N THR A 412 -19.76 -4.64 -5.02
CA THR A 412 -19.63 -6.09 -4.90
C THR A 412 -18.30 -6.55 -5.50
N PRO A 413 -17.79 -7.74 -5.14
CA PRO A 413 -16.60 -8.30 -5.80
C PRO A 413 -16.78 -8.35 -7.31
N GLN A 414 -15.79 -7.86 -8.05
CA GLN A 414 -15.84 -7.79 -9.50
C GLN A 414 -15.44 -9.14 -10.10
N TYR A 415 -16.33 -9.70 -10.92
CA TYR A 415 -16.01 -10.87 -11.74
C TYR A 415 -15.54 -10.41 -13.11
N ILE A 416 -14.31 -10.78 -13.47
CA ILE A 416 -13.64 -10.43 -14.73
C ILE A 416 -13.52 -11.70 -15.56
N LYS A 417 -14.12 -11.71 -16.74
CA LYS A 417 -14.05 -12.85 -17.68
C LYS A 417 -12.72 -12.95 -18.36
#